data_3930b45255f2c960d4e61915ff6f3ee8
#
_entry.id   3930b45255f2c960d4e61915ff6f3ee8
#
_cell.length_a   1.000
_cell.length_b   1.000
_cell.length_c   1.000
_cell.angle_alpha   90.00
_cell.angle_beta   90.00
_cell.angle_gamma   90.00
#
_symmetry.space_group_name_H-M   'P 1'
#
loop_
_entity.id
_entity.type
_entity.pdbx_description
1 polymer ?
#
loop_
_entity_poly.entity_id
_entity_poly.type
_entity_poly.pdbx_seq_one_letter_code
_entity_poly.pdbx_strand_id
1 'polypeptide(L)'
;MEENPESKNLNKKLKRDNNKIPKTEKSKNKNPKPKKQKEKTIEKVKEEITEGKATISLVNHDKTFSAFYNPAQELNRDLTVISIATYFTFSKYLKPKDQKNLSSKKFSIIEPLSATGLRGMRYYTELPKEKISLITINDMDKKAVECIKINIEKNKVNEEILKVHQEEATSLMYKNLKLYDIIDLDPYGSAIPFIDSCIQCGKNGSLLCLTFTDMPVLCGNYPETTLYKYGSIPYKVPFCHEMAKRIALYSISSNASKYKKVIKPLLSYNAEFYIRLFFIIKESPDDCKKNPFKYGYMWHCRQCQNRIIKPMAEYKENKKANSVVKFSNLTIDNVKCSCCNSFMCMCGPFWISDLHDEDWIKELLGNLSKSEWSYLKYNSRIENILKGILNELVLKDMIFNYDYSQFSRDVNLSVFKMGIFEGAINSLGYKMVQSYYDPNLFKTDAPPEVIYDIMKSYKKENYKEEEYLKNVNKDSYKYNILMKDIKVKPKFVEVNREKNIKYPMNPFPNWGPKGKPKEKKDK
;
A
#
# COMPACT_ATOMS: atom_id res chain seq x y z
N MET A 1 17.12 40.01 38.43
CA MET A 1 16.89 38.83 37.57
C MET A 1 17.07 39.37 36.17
N GLU A 2 18.26 39.19 35.66
CA GLU A 2 18.78 39.91 34.50
C GLU A 2 18.41 39.17 33.22
N GLU A 3 17.85 39.94 32.24
CA GLU A 3 17.56 39.46 30.90
C GLU A 3 18.83 39.45 30.04
N ASN A 4 19.05 38.39 29.32
CA ASN A 4 20.19 38.14 28.44
C ASN A 4 20.01 38.81 27.07
N PRO A 5 20.98 39.62 26.56
CA PRO A 5 20.78 40.52 25.43
C PRO A 5 21.01 39.92 24.02
N GLU A 6 21.01 38.62 23.80
CA GLU A 6 21.35 38.04 22.51
C GLU A 6 20.19 37.79 21.51
N SER A 7 18.95 38.16 21.85
CA SER A 7 17.78 37.92 20.96
C SER A 7 17.44 39.05 19.97
N LYS A 8 18.23 40.13 19.88
CA LYS A 8 17.93 41.32 19.04
C LYS A 8 18.67 41.40 17.69
N ASN A 9 19.52 40.46 17.31
CA ASN A 9 20.34 40.56 16.11
C ASN A 9 19.97 39.67 14.91
N LEU A 10 18.88 38.88 14.98
CA LEU A 10 18.50 38.01 13.85
C LEU A 10 17.46 38.61 12.88
N ASN A 11 16.84 39.75 13.20
CA ASN A 11 15.78 40.34 12.38
C ASN A 11 16.22 41.55 11.51
N LYS A 12 17.53 41.81 11.37
CA LYS A 12 18.06 42.93 10.59
C LYS A 12 18.80 42.56 9.29
N LYS A 13 18.85 41.29 8.90
CA LYS A 13 19.61 40.87 7.70
C LYS A 13 18.75 40.47 6.49
N LEU A 14 17.43 40.66 6.53
CA LEU A 14 16.51 40.30 5.43
C LEU A 14 15.80 41.47 4.75
N LYS A 15 16.35 42.70 4.88
CA LYS A 15 15.83 43.88 4.17
C LYS A 15 16.97 44.76 3.61
N ARG A 16 17.68 44.27 2.59
CA ARG A 16 18.50 45.09 1.68
C ARG A 16 18.95 44.18 0.55
N ASP A 17 18.24 44.28 -0.56
CA ASP A 17 18.76 44.19 -1.94
C ASP A 17 17.58 44.15 -2.92
N ASN A 18 16.93 45.31 -3.05
CA ASN A 18 16.14 45.66 -4.21
C ASN A 18 16.48 47.09 -4.54
N ASN A 19 17.37 47.27 -5.51
CA ASN A 19 17.43 48.46 -6.39
C ASN A 19 18.74 48.47 -7.17
N LYS A 20 18.66 48.11 -8.46
CA LYS A 20 19.43 48.81 -9.53
C LYS A 20 19.06 48.22 -10.89
N ILE A 21 18.25 48.99 -11.61
CA ILE A 21 18.05 48.90 -13.06
C ILE A 21 19.11 49.79 -13.71
N PRO A 22 19.66 49.43 -14.86
CA PRO A 22 19.83 50.43 -15.94
C PRO A 22 19.13 49.99 -17.23
N LYS A 23 18.42 50.94 -17.81
CA LYS A 23 17.82 50.95 -19.13
C LYS A 23 18.87 51.00 -20.23
N THR A 24 18.68 50.27 -21.33
CA THR A 24 18.92 50.79 -22.69
C THR A 24 18.02 50.07 -23.70
N GLU A 25 17.39 50.87 -24.50
CA GLU A 25 16.48 50.55 -25.60
C GLU A 25 17.18 49.87 -26.79
N LYS A 26 16.50 49.00 -27.52
CA LYS A 26 16.25 49.12 -28.97
C LYS A 26 15.25 48.11 -29.47
N SER A 27 14.24 48.65 -30.08
CA SER A 27 13.13 48.06 -30.82
C SER A 27 13.49 46.98 -31.85
N LYS A 28 12.69 45.90 -31.92
CA LYS A 28 12.26 45.31 -33.19
C LYS A 28 10.90 44.60 -33.00
N ASN A 29 9.89 45.19 -33.63
CA ASN A 29 8.57 44.65 -33.85
C ASN A 29 8.63 43.22 -34.42
N LYS A 30 8.07 42.26 -33.72
CA LYS A 30 7.53 41.03 -34.33
C LYS A 30 6.17 40.75 -33.68
N ASN A 31 5.12 40.82 -34.51
CA ASN A 31 3.76 40.47 -34.17
C ASN A 31 3.69 39.06 -33.52
N PRO A 32 3.04 38.89 -32.38
CA PRO A 32 2.80 37.59 -31.83
C PRO A 32 1.68 36.90 -32.64
N LYS A 33 2.00 35.75 -33.24
CA LYS A 33 0.99 34.83 -33.76
C LYS A 33 0.00 34.46 -32.66
N PRO A 34 -1.32 34.39 -32.93
CA PRO A 34 -2.31 34.01 -31.92
C PRO A 34 -2.00 32.61 -31.40
N LYS A 35 -1.78 32.51 -30.09
CA LYS A 35 -1.75 31.23 -29.39
C LYS A 35 -3.13 30.58 -29.56
N LYS A 36 -3.20 29.50 -30.34
CA LYS A 36 -4.36 28.61 -30.34
C LYS A 36 -4.61 28.18 -28.90
N GLN A 37 -5.65 28.72 -28.29
CA GLN A 37 -6.23 28.17 -27.08
C GLN A 37 -6.62 26.73 -27.44
N LYS A 38 -5.93 25.75 -26.83
CA LYS A 38 -6.43 24.38 -26.82
C LYS A 38 -7.76 24.44 -26.07
N GLU A 39 -8.85 24.34 -26.80
CA GLU A 39 -10.15 24.02 -26.24
C GLU A 39 -9.95 22.76 -25.39
N LYS A 40 -10.07 22.94 -24.09
CA LYS A 40 -10.23 21.80 -23.17
C LYS A 40 -11.55 21.16 -23.57
N THR A 41 -11.47 20.05 -24.26
CA THR A 41 -12.61 19.16 -24.48
C THR A 41 -13.18 18.86 -23.09
N ILE A 42 -14.29 19.49 -22.76
CA ILE A 42 -15.09 19.15 -21.56
C ILE A 42 -15.65 17.77 -21.89
N GLU A 43 -15.02 16.71 -21.38
CA GLU A 43 -15.62 15.37 -21.44
C GLU A 43 -17.02 15.50 -20.84
N LYS A 44 -18.04 15.20 -21.64
CA LYS A 44 -19.43 15.12 -21.17
C LYS A 44 -19.43 14.10 -20.02
N VAL A 45 -19.64 14.56 -18.80
CA VAL A 45 -19.77 13.70 -17.64
C VAL A 45 -20.94 12.77 -17.92
N LYS A 46 -20.70 11.46 -17.98
CA LYS A 46 -21.76 10.48 -18.12
C LYS A 46 -22.69 10.60 -16.92
N GLU A 47 -23.94 10.85 -17.13
CA GLU A 47 -24.94 10.95 -16.06
C GLU A 47 -25.14 9.61 -15.35
N GLU A 48 -24.91 8.49 -16.05
CA GLU A 48 -25.06 7.13 -15.54
C GLU A 48 -23.82 6.29 -15.80
N ILE A 49 -23.52 5.42 -14.85
CA ILE A 49 -22.39 4.48 -14.90
C ILE A 49 -22.87 3.10 -14.49
N THR A 50 -22.54 2.10 -15.31
CA THR A 50 -22.72 0.69 -14.93
C THR A 50 -21.35 0.09 -14.60
N GLU A 51 -21.25 -0.53 -13.43
CA GLU A 51 -20.06 -1.22 -12.95
C GLU A 51 -20.48 -2.54 -12.30
N GLY A 52 -19.91 -3.65 -12.78
CA GLY A 52 -20.39 -4.97 -12.40
C GLY A 52 -21.86 -5.15 -12.78
N LYS A 53 -22.70 -5.51 -11.80
CA LYS A 53 -24.15 -5.64 -11.97
C LYS A 53 -24.94 -4.43 -11.46
N ALA A 54 -24.30 -3.37 -11.02
CA ALA A 54 -24.94 -2.17 -10.49
C ALA A 54 -24.85 -1.00 -11.48
N THR A 55 -25.95 -0.25 -11.59
CA THR A 55 -26.01 0.99 -12.38
C THR A 55 -26.31 2.16 -11.45
N ILE A 56 -25.50 3.20 -11.50
CA ILE A 56 -25.67 4.40 -10.66
C ILE A 56 -25.84 5.66 -11.51
N SER A 57 -26.59 6.61 -10.97
CA SER A 57 -26.61 8.00 -11.40
C SER A 57 -25.59 8.80 -10.60
N LEU A 58 -24.91 9.75 -11.25
CA LEU A 58 -23.99 10.69 -10.60
C LEU A 58 -24.64 12.06 -10.33
N VAL A 59 -25.88 12.23 -10.74
CA VAL A 59 -26.65 13.47 -10.59
C VAL A 59 -27.87 13.26 -9.70
N ASN A 60 -28.27 14.31 -8.98
CA ASN A 60 -29.50 14.34 -8.21
C ASN A 60 -30.74 14.62 -9.08
N HIS A 61 -31.93 14.73 -8.47
CA HIS A 61 -33.17 15.05 -9.17
C HIS A 61 -33.11 16.36 -9.97
N ASP A 62 -32.37 17.35 -9.49
CA ASP A 62 -32.17 18.65 -10.18
C ASP A 62 -31.10 18.61 -11.28
N LYS A 63 -30.59 17.41 -11.64
CA LYS A 63 -29.51 17.19 -12.61
C LYS A 63 -28.21 17.89 -12.22
N THR A 64 -28.01 18.24 -10.96
CA THR A 64 -26.72 18.73 -10.45
C THR A 64 -25.84 17.56 -10.06
N PHE A 65 -24.52 17.70 -10.28
CA PHE A 65 -23.55 16.67 -9.90
C PHE A 65 -23.50 16.55 -8.37
N SER A 66 -23.85 15.38 -7.83
CA SER A 66 -24.10 15.22 -6.42
C SER A 66 -23.13 14.33 -5.67
N ALA A 67 -22.41 13.42 -6.36
CA ALA A 67 -21.56 12.47 -5.66
C ALA A 67 -20.29 12.11 -6.44
N PHE A 68 -19.25 11.73 -5.72
CA PHE A 68 -17.93 11.41 -6.24
C PHE A 68 -17.89 9.99 -6.81
N TYR A 69 -17.31 9.87 -8.02
CA TYR A 69 -16.97 8.60 -8.62
C TYR A 69 -15.54 8.64 -9.18
N ASN A 70 -14.75 7.60 -8.91
CA ASN A 70 -13.42 7.42 -9.48
C ASN A 70 -13.32 6.09 -10.24
N PRO A 71 -13.22 6.12 -11.58
CA PRO A 71 -13.11 4.91 -12.41
C PRO A 71 -11.82 4.12 -12.16
N ALA A 72 -10.74 4.77 -11.70
CA ALA A 72 -9.49 4.07 -11.35
C ALA A 72 -9.64 3.14 -10.13
N GLN A 73 -10.71 3.30 -9.34
CA GLN A 73 -11.02 2.44 -8.18
C GLN A 73 -11.87 1.20 -8.57
N GLU A 74 -12.21 0.98 -9.83
CA GLU A 74 -13.01 -0.17 -10.27
C GLU A 74 -12.29 -1.50 -9.95
N LEU A 75 -10.97 -1.59 -10.18
CA LEU A 75 -10.16 -2.74 -9.73
C LEU A 75 -10.31 -3.01 -8.23
N ASN A 76 -10.28 -1.97 -7.41
CA ASN A 76 -10.45 -2.08 -5.96
C ASN A 76 -11.83 -2.64 -5.62
N ARG A 77 -12.88 -2.16 -6.28
CA ARG A 77 -14.26 -2.60 -6.05
C ARG A 77 -14.48 -4.05 -6.54
N ASP A 78 -13.95 -4.43 -7.70
CA ASP A 78 -13.98 -5.80 -8.22
C ASP A 78 -13.32 -6.77 -7.23
N LEU A 79 -12.11 -6.45 -6.80
CA LEU A 79 -11.39 -7.27 -5.83
C LEU A 79 -12.11 -7.34 -4.47
N THR A 80 -12.78 -6.25 -4.06
CA THR A 80 -13.54 -6.25 -2.80
C THR A 80 -14.75 -7.17 -2.87
N VAL A 81 -15.53 -7.12 -3.96
CA VAL A 81 -16.70 -8.00 -4.15
C VAL A 81 -16.31 -9.47 -4.09
N ILE A 82 -15.29 -9.87 -4.86
CA ILE A 82 -14.83 -11.28 -4.85
C ILE A 82 -14.20 -11.67 -3.51
N SER A 83 -13.54 -10.76 -2.80
CA SER A 83 -13.01 -11.01 -1.46
C SER A 83 -14.12 -11.22 -0.44
N ILE A 84 -15.22 -10.46 -0.50
CA ILE A 84 -16.38 -10.66 0.37
C ILE A 84 -17.05 -12.00 0.07
N ALA A 85 -17.23 -12.35 -1.21
CA ALA A 85 -17.77 -13.65 -1.60
C ALA A 85 -16.90 -14.81 -1.10
N THR A 86 -15.57 -14.68 -1.18
CA THR A 86 -14.63 -15.65 -0.64
C THR A 86 -14.72 -15.75 0.89
N TYR A 87 -14.89 -14.62 1.58
CA TYR A 87 -15.04 -14.61 3.03
C TYR A 87 -16.26 -15.38 3.53
N PHE A 88 -17.34 -15.47 2.76
CA PHE A 88 -18.53 -16.23 3.13
C PHE A 88 -18.27 -17.73 3.29
N THR A 89 -17.22 -18.27 2.69
CA THR A 89 -16.83 -19.68 2.74
C THR A 89 -15.54 -19.93 3.52
N PHE A 90 -14.73 -18.89 3.73
CA PHE A 90 -13.41 -19.00 4.34
C PHE A 90 -13.47 -19.23 5.86
N SER A 91 -13.08 -20.42 6.31
CA SER A 91 -13.27 -20.86 7.68
C SER A 91 -12.02 -20.86 8.57
N LYS A 92 -10.83 -20.66 8.00
CA LYS A 92 -9.51 -20.81 8.67
C LYS A 92 -9.41 -20.15 10.04
N TYR A 93 -10.00 -18.95 10.20
CA TYR A 93 -9.89 -18.16 11.45
C TYR A 93 -11.15 -18.24 12.33
N LEU A 94 -12.14 -19.02 11.94
CA LEU A 94 -13.36 -19.22 12.73
C LEU A 94 -13.16 -20.28 13.80
N LYS A 95 -13.94 -20.18 14.90
CA LYS A 95 -13.99 -21.24 15.90
C LYS A 95 -14.67 -22.50 15.30
N PRO A 96 -14.34 -23.71 15.75
CA PRO A 96 -14.92 -24.95 15.21
C PRO A 96 -16.47 -24.97 15.18
N LYS A 97 -17.11 -24.41 16.20
CA LYS A 97 -18.59 -24.28 16.25
C LYS A 97 -19.13 -23.36 15.16
N ASP A 98 -18.41 -22.27 14.84
CA ASP A 98 -18.83 -21.29 13.86
C ASP A 98 -18.58 -21.82 12.43
N GLN A 99 -17.56 -22.67 12.25
CA GLN A 99 -17.29 -23.36 10.97
C GLN A 99 -18.45 -24.27 10.55
N LYS A 100 -19.03 -25.02 11.51
CA LYS A 100 -20.17 -25.92 11.24
C LYS A 100 -21.41 -25.16 10.76
N ASN A 101 -21.58 -23.92 11.18
CA ASN A 101 -22.74 -23.10 10.86
C ASN A 101 -22.50 -22.12 9.70
N LEU A 102 -21.31 -22.16 9.05
CA LEU A 102 -20.93 -21.18 8.03
C LEU A 102 -21.84 -21.23 6.81
N SER A 103 -22.34 -22.42 6.44
CA SER A 103 -23.27 -22.61 5.31
C SER A 103 -24.57 -21.84 5.47
N SER A 104 -25.13 -21.80 6.69
CA SER A 104 -26.38 -21.10 7.01
C SER A 104 -26.20 -19.69 7.54
N LYS A 105 -24.95 -19.26 7.80
CA LYS A 105 -24.65 -17.94 8.35
C LYS A 105 -24.98 -16.84 7.35
N LYS A 106 -25.69 -15.81 7.82
CA LYS A 106 -25.87 -14.53 7.13
C LYS A 106 -24.92 -13.49 7.71
N PHE A 107 -24.44 -12.60 6.86
CA PHE A 107 -23.41 -11.61 7.15
C PHE A 107 -23.96 -10.18 7.09
N SER A 108 -23.50 -9.34 8.00
CA SER A 108 -23.77 -7.90 8.02
C SER A 108 -22.55 -7.13 7.48
N ILE A 109 -22.83 -6.18 6.59
CA ILE A 109 -21.81 -5.38 5.88
C ILE A 109 -22.04 -3.91 6.22
N ILE A 110 -20.98 -3.13 6.42
CA ILE A 110 -21.06 -1.66 6.50
C ILE A 110 -20.07 -1.01 5.55
N GLU A 111 -20.53 0.01 4.84
CA GLU A 111 -19.77 0.98 4.06
C GLU A 111 -20.02 2.36 4.66
N PRO A 112 -19.13 2.84 5.59
CA PRO A 112 -19.41 4.06 6.35
C PRO A 112 -19.16 5.36 5.58
N LEU A 113 -18.55 5.29 4.37
CA LEU A 113 -18.22 6.42 3.49
C LEU A 113 -18.60 6.07 2.06
N SER A 114 -19.90 6.15 1.74
CA SER A 114 -20.47 5.50 0.55
C SER A 114 -20.53 6.38 -0.71
N ALA A 115 -20.45 7.72 -0.58
CA ALA A 115 -20.55 8.68 -1.70
C ALA A 115 -21.77 8.42 -2.62
N THR A 116 -21.61 7.68 -3.73
CA THR A 116 -22.70 7.29 -4.63
C THR A 116 -23.49 6.06 -4.18
N GLY A 117 -23.02 5.34 -3.16
CA GLY A 117 -23.54 4.03 -2.75
C GLY A 117 -23.19 2.88 -3.69
N LEU A 118 -22.30 3.09 -4.68
CA LEU A 118 -21.96 2.08 -5.69
C LEU A 118 -21.49 0.75 -5.09
N ARG A 119 -20.64 0.77 -4.07
CA ARG A 119 -20.17 -0.46 -3.42
C ARG A 119 -21.31 -1.22 -2.78
N GLY A 120 -22.15 -0.52 -2.00
CA GLY A 120 -23.34 -1.11 -1.39
C GLY A 120 -24.32 -1.69 -2.42
N MET A 121 -24.53 -1.00 -3.58
CA MET A 121 -25.35 -1.52 -4.69
C MET A 121 -24.72 -2.79 -5.28
N ARG A 122 -23.40 -2.82 -5.48
CA ARG A 122 -22.66 -3.99 -5.97
C ARG A 122 -22.76 -5.16 -4.98
N TYR A 123 -22.64 -4.92 -3.68
CA TYR A 123 -22.83 -5.97 -2.67
C TYR A 123 -24.21 -6.58 -2.74
N TYR A 124 -25.25 -5.75 -2.90
CA TYR A 124 -26.63 -6.23 -3.00
C TYR A 124 -26.89 -6.99 -4.31
N THR A 125 -26.36 -6.54 -5.44
CA THR A 125 -26.65 -7.11 -6.77
C THR A 125 -25.74 -8.28 -7.16
N GLU A 126 -24.54 -8.38 -6.59
CA GLU A 126 -23.51 -9.31 -7.01
C GLU A 126 -23.24 -10.45 -6.01
N LEU A 127 -23.47 -10.21 -4.71
CA LEU A 127 -23.28 -11.24 -3.69
C LEU A 127 -24.53 -12.12 -3.51
N PRO A 128 -24.38 -13.39 -3.07
CA PRO A 128 -25.50 -14.29 -2.79
C PRO A 128 -26.42 -13.69 -1.71
N LYS A 129 -27.68 -13.42 -2.07
CA LYS A 129 -28.65 -12.72 -1.19
C LYS A 129 -28.95 -13.49 0.10
N GLU A 130 -28.97 -14.81 0.01
CA GLU A 130 -29.17 -15.69 1.16
C GLU A 130 -28.04 -15.59 2.20
N LYS A 131 -26.88 -15.10 1.81
CA LYS A 131 -25.73 -14.86 2.70
C LYS A 131 -25.74 -13.48 3.36
N ILE A 132 -26.65 -12.60 2.99
CA ILE A 132 -26.68 -11.22 3.49
C ILE A 132 -27.83 -11.04 4.47
N SER A 133 -27.52 -10.51 5.66
CA SER A 133 -28.55 -10.12 6.64
C SER A 133 -28.81 -8.60 6.62
N LEU A 134 -27.78 -7.81 6.38
CA LEU A 134 -27.83 -6.35 6.42
C LEU A 134 -26.69 -5.76 5.61
N ILE A 135 -26.98 -4.72 4.83
CA ILE A 135 -26.00 -3.81 4.24
C ILE A 135 -26.30 -2.42 4.78
N THR A 136 -25.35 -1.82 5.49
CA THR A 136 -25.45 -0.44 5.96
C THR A 136 -24.55 0.42 5.09
N ILE A 137 -25.12 1.43 4.45
CA ILE A 137 -24.37 2.44 3.69
C ILE A 137 -24.62 3.82 4.30
N ASN A 138 -23.57 4.63 4.35
CA ASN A 138 -23.63 5.90 5.04
C ASN A 138 -22.81 6.97 4.33
N ASP A 139 -23.29 8.20 4.34
CA ASP A 139 -22.49 9.38 4.05
C ASP A 139 -23.00 10.55 4.91
N MET A 140 -22.10 11.45 5.32
CA MET A 140 -22.50 12.64 6.07
C MET A 140 -23.09 13.74 5.16
N ASP A 141 -22.76 13.72 3.87
CA ASP A 141 -23.23 14.70 2.89
C ASP A 141 -24.67 14.37 2.46
N LYS A 142 -25.60 15.28 2.72
CA LYS A 142 -27.00 15.17 2.32
C LYS A 142 -27.16 14.90 0.82
N LYS A 143 -26.38 15.55 -0.04
CA LYS A 143 -26.43 15.36 -1.49
C LYS A 143 -26.00 13.96 -1.90
N ALA A 144 -24.99 13.40 -1.23
CA ALA A 144 -24.57 12.02 -1.43
C ALA A 144 -25.71 11.06 -1.03
N VAL A 145 -26.34 11.27 0.11
CA VAL A 145 -27.48 10.46 0.58
C VAL A 145 -28.68 10.52 -0.38
N GLU A 146 -28.99 11.69 -0.93
CA GLU A 146 -30.02 11.84 -1.98
C GLU A 146 -29.65 11.03 -3.23
N CYS A 147 -28.39 11.09 -3.68
CA CYS A 147 -27.88 10.27 -4.78
C CYS A 147 -27.98 8.76 -4.48
N ILE A 148 -27.64 8.35 -3.27
CA ILE A 148 -27.76 6.95 -2.83
C ILE A 148 -29.21 6.47 -2.95
N LYS A 149 -30.19 7.25 -2.51
CA LYS A 149 -31.62 6.89 -2.60
C LYS A 149 -32.08 6.69 -4.05
N ILE A 150 -31.69 7.59 -4.96
CA ILE A 150 -31.95 7.44 -6.40
C ILE A 150 -31.34 6.13 -6.92
N ASN A 151 -30.12 5.79 -6.48
CA ASN A 151 -29.43 4.58 -6.91
C ASN A 151 -30.05 3.30 -6.33
N ILE A 152 -30.64 3.35 -5.14
CA ILE A 152 -31.44 2.28 -4.55
C ILE A 152 -32.65 1.95 -5.43
N GLU A 153 -33.45 2.95 -5.78
CA GLU A 153 -34.60 2.79 -6.66
C GLU A 153 -34.20 2.23 -8.03
N LYS A 154 -33.13 2.79 -8.62
CA LYS A 154 -32.61 2.35 -9.92
C LYS A 154 -32.19 0.87 -9.95
N ASN A 155 -31.58 0.37 -8.89
CA ASN A 155 -31.14 -1.02 -8.76
C ASN A 155 -32.20 -1.92 -8.13
N LYS A 156 -33.42 -1.43 -7.86
CA LYS A 156 -34.53 -2.16 -7.23
C LYS A 156 -34.11 -2.89 -5.96
N VAL A 157 -33.37 -2.18 -5.12
CA VAL A 157 -32.81 -2.75 -3.88
C VAL A 157 -33.91 -2.86 -2.83
N ASN A 158 -33.95 -4.00 -2.10
CA ASN A 158 -34.85 -4.14 -0.96
C ASN A 158 -34.29 -3.36 0.24
N GLU A 159 -34.99 -2.34 0.66
CA GLU A 159 -34.62 -1.47 1.79
C GLU A 159 -34.69 -2.16 3.16
N GLU A 160 -35.27 -3.35 3.27
CA GLU A 160 -35.17 -4.15 4.49
C GLU A 160 -33.75 -4.71 4.68
N ILE A 161 -33.05 -5.03 3.57
CA ILE A 161 -31.69 -5.57 3.57
C ILE A 161 -30.65 -4.46 3.52
N LEU A 162 -30.89 -3.37 2.74
CA LEU A 162 -29.94 -2.26 2.62
C LEU A 162 -30.50 -1.02 3.32
N LYS A 163 -29.79 -0.55 4.34
CA LYS A 163 -30.13 0.63 5.14
C LYS A 163 -29.21 1.80 4.83
N VAL A 164 -29.79 2.98 4.65
CA VAL A 164 -29.08 4.24 4.40
C VAL A 164 -29.07 5.09 5.66
N HIS A 165 -27.90 5.61 6.00
CA HIS A 165 -27.73 6.55 7.12
C HIS A 165 -27.14 7.86 6.61
N GLN A 166 -27.42 8.95 7.33
CA GLN A 166 -26.80 10.26 7.13
C GLN A 166 -26.16 10.70 8.43
N GLU A 167 -24.98 10.15 8.72
CA GLU A 167 -24.29 10.39 9.98
C GLU A 167 -22.79 10.57 9.74
N GLU A 168 -22.10 11.15 10.74
CA GLU A 168 -20.64 11.09 10.77
C GLU A 168 -20.23 9.63 10.97
N ALA A 169 -19.28 9.17 10.14
CA ALA A 169 -18.90 7.75 10.00
C ALA A 169 -18.43 7.12 11.32
N THR A 170 -17.59 7.85 12.09
CA THR A 170 -17.06 7.36 13.38
C THR A 170 -18.18 7.20 14.41
N SER A 171 -19.08 8.17 14.47
CA SER A 171 -20.24 8.14 15.36
C SER A 171 -21.17 6.99 15.04
N LEU A 172 -21.47 6.75 13.76
CA LEU A 172 -22.27 5.61 13.32
C LEU A 172 -21.64 4.28 13.74
N MET A 173 -20.34 4.13 13.51
CA MET A 173 -19.63 2.90 13.87
C MET A 173 -19.60 2.67 15.38
N TYR A 174 -19.45 3.70 16.23
CA TYR A 174 -19.50 3.57 17.68
C TYR A 174 -20.90 3.27 18.21
N LYS A 175 -21.95 3.74 17.57
CA LYS A 175 -23.33 3.36 17.93
C LYS A 175 -23.61 1.88 17.67
N ASN A 176 -22.83 1.24 16.79
CA ASN A 176 -23.06 -0.12 16.31
C ASN A 176 -21.90 -1.07 16.67
N LEU A 177 -21.48 -1.08 17.94
CA LEU A 177 -20.38 -1.92 18.41
C LEU A 177 -20.67 -3.42 18.18
N LYS A 178 -19.65 -4.14 17.67
CA LYS A 178 -19.69 -5.60 17.41
C LYS A 178 -20.88 -6.05 16.55
N LEU A 179 -21.35 -5.19 15.64
CA LEU A 179 -22.52 -5.49 14.80
C LEU A 179 -22.14 -6.10 13.45
N TYR A 180 -21.02 -5.69 12.85
CA TYR A 180 -20.73 -6.02 11.47
C TYR A 180 -19.74 -7.18 11.33
N ASP A 181 -20.02 -8.04 10.36
CA ASP A 181 -19.10 -9.11 9.93
C ASP A 181 -18.09 -8.63 8.91
N ILE A 182 -18.44 -7.57 8.14
CA ILE A 182 -17.61 -7.00 7.08
C ILE A 182 -17.67 -5.48 7.18
N ILE A 183 -16.49 -4.83 7.19
CA ILE A 183 -16.35 -3.38 7.19
C ILE A 183 -15.52 -2.97 5.98
N ASP A 184 -16.13 -2.23 5.05
CA ASP A 184 -15.43 -1.67 3.88
C ASP A 184 -15.27 -0.17 4.04
N LEU A 185 -14.04 0.26 4.31
CA LEU A 185 -13.69 1.66 4.56
C LEU A 185 -12.78 2.18 3.45
N ASP A 186 -13.31 3.10 2.63
CA ASP A 186 -12.63 3.71 1.49
C ASP A 186 -12.65 5.26 1.57
N PRO A 187 -11.90 5.86 2.52
CA PRO A 187 -11.85 7.29 2.71
C PRO A 187 -10.99 8.00 1.68
N TYR A 188 -11.18 9.31 1.54
CA TYR A 188 -10.15 10.16 0.96
C TYR A 188 -8.92 10.23 1.89
N GLY A 189 -7.74 9.92 1.34
CA GLY A 189 -6.48 10.00 2.08
C GLY A 189 -6.27 8.80 3.00
N SER A 190 -6.34 9.00 4.30
CA SER A 190 -5.98 8.00 5.30
C SER A 190 -7.20 7.39 6.01
N ALA A 191 -7.17 6.06 6.20
CA ALA A 191 -8.15 5.38 7.04
C ALA A 191 -7.91 5.55 8.55
N ILE A 192 -6.77 6.10 8.97
CA ILE A 192 -6.36 6.20 10.38
C ILE A 192 -7.40 6.89 11.28
N PRO A 193 -8.07 7.98 10.89
CA PRO A 193 -9.08 8.62 11.74
C PRO A 193 -10.25 7.71 12.12
N PHE A 194 -10.51 6.69 11.32
CA PHE A 194 -11.65 5.78 11.47
C PHE A 194 -11.26 4.42 12.09
N ILE A 195 -9.96 4.15 12.28
CA ILE A 195 -9.47 2.81 12.66
C ILE A 195 -10.05 2.34 13.98
N ASP A 196 -10.15 3.21 14.96
CA ASP A 196 -10.61 2.85 16.31
C ASP A 196 -12.08 2.38 16.27
N SER A 197 -12.97 3.18 15.69
CA SER A 197 -14.38 2.85 15.53
C SER A 197 -14.60 1.64 14.62
N CYS A 198 -13.82 1.49 13.54
CA CYS A 198 -13.79 0.31 12.67
C CYS A 198 -13.50 -0.98 13.47
N ILE A 199 -12.45 -0.96 14.29
CA ILE A 199 -12.06 -2.12 15.11
C ILE A 199 -13.15 -2.48 16.10
N GLN A 200 -13.86 -1.51 16.65
CA GLN A 200 -14.87 -1.75 17.67
C GLN A 200 -16.24 -2.14 17.11
N CYS A 201 -16.63 -1.63 15.94
CA CYS A 201 -17.88 -2.03 15.31
C CYS A 201 -17.85 -3.43 14.70
N GLY A 202 -16.65 -3.97 14.42
CA GLY A 202 -16.45 -5.33 13.90
C GLY A 202 -16.67 -6.41 14.95
N LYS A 203 -17.41 -7.48 14.58
CA LYS A 203 -17.51 -8.73 15.34
C LYS A 203 -16.15 -9.40 15.48
N ASN A 204 -16.04 -10.32 16.43
CA ASN A 204 -14.89 -11.22 16.48
C ASN A 204 -14.85 -12.13 15.24
N GLY A 205 -13.77 -12.08 14.48
CA GLY A 205 -13.62 -12.76 13.19
C GLY A 205 -14.04 -11.91 12.00
N SER A 206 -14.41 -10.63 12.17
CA SER A 206 -14.83 -9.78 11.06
C SER A 206 -13.72 -9.52 10.04
N LEU A 207 -14.11 -9.38 8.77
CA LEU A 207 -13.27 -8.94 7.66
C LEU A 207 -13.25 -7.42 7.59
N LEU A 208 -12.06 -6.81 7.61
CA LEU A 208 -11.88 -5.40 7.32
C LEU A 208 -11.18 -5.21 5.97
N CYS A 209 -11.72 -4.29 5.18
CA CYS A 209 -11.25 -3.93 3.85
C CYS A 209 -10.93 -2.43 3.87
N LEU A 210 -9.66 -2.06 3.98
CA LEU A 210 -9.25 -0.67 4.18
C LEU A 210 -8.42 -0.13 3.02
N THR A 211 -8.73 1.08 2.55
CA THR A 211 -7.97 1.81 1.52
C THR A 211 -7.20 2.97 2.14
N PHE A 212 -5.98 3.19 1.65
CA PHE A 212 -5.15 4.35 1.97
C PHE A 212 -4.66 4.96 0.66
N THR A 213 -4.94 6.24 0.44
CA THR A 213 -4.53 6.98 -0.75
C THR A 213 -3.50 8.07 -0.44
N ASP A 214 -3.13 8.28 0.83
CA ASP A 214 -2.08 9.22 1.23
C ASP A 214 -0.66 8.64 1.04
N MET A 215 -0.44 8.04 -0.13
CA MET A 215 0.82 7.40 -0.49
C MET A 215 2.05 8.31 -0.37
N PRO A 216 2.00 9.62 -0.68
CA PRO A 216 3.14 10.49 -0.45
C PRO A 216 3.60 10.53 1.01
N VAL A 217 2.66 10.42 1.96
CA VAL A 217 2.95 10.33 3.40
C VAL A 217 3.56 8.98 3.72
N LEU A 218 2.87 7.90 3.37
CA LEU A 218 3.29 6.52 3.68
C LEU A 218 4.60 6.12 2.98
N CYS A 219 4.92 6.71 1.82
CA CYS A 219 6.16 6.46 1.08
C CYS A 219 7.34 7.35 1.50
N GLY A 220 7.19 8.12 2.58
CA GLY A 220 8.30 8.85 3.21
C GLY A 220 8.63 10.22 2.60
N ASN A 221 7.73 10.83 1.82
CA ASN A 221 7.93 12.21 1.38
C ASN A 221 7.66 13.23 2.50
N TYR A 222 6.90 12.83 3.52
CA TYR A 222 6.53 13.64 4.68
C TYR A 222 6.70 12.83 5.96
N PRO A 223 7.96 12.56 6.41
CA PRO A 223 8.24 11.64 7.51
C PRO A 223 7.63 12.07 8.84
N GLU A 224 7.57 13.38 9.11
CA GLU A 224 6.94 13.93 10.31
C GLU A 224 5.43 13.62 10.32
N THR A 225 4.78 13.77 9.15
CA THR A 225 3.37 13.44 8.98
C THR A 225 3.12 11.95 9.16
N THR A 226 4.02 11.11 8.66
CA THR A 226 3.93 9.66 8.85
C THR A 226 4.06 9.31 10.33
N LEU A 227 4.99 9.94 11.03
CA LEU A 227 5.22 9.69 12.45
C LEU A 227 3.97 10.02 13.28
N TYR A 228 3.42 11.22 13.16
CA TYR A 228 2.27 11.58 13.99
C TYR A 228 0.98 10.83 13.60
N LYS A 229 0.80 10.47 12.33
CA LYS A 229 -0.39 9.73 11.88
C LYS A 229 -0.32 8.25 12.17
N TYR A 230 0.80 7.62 11.88
CA TYR A 230 0.96 6.16 11.85
C TYR A 230 1.85 5.62 12.97
N GLY A 231 2.53 6.49 13.72
CA GLY A 231 3.45 6.08 14.80
C GLY A 231 4.72 5.38 14.28
N SER A 232 5.14 5.67 13.04
CA SER A 232 6.28 5.03 12.38
C SER A 232 7.12 6.04 11.60
N ILE A 233 8.42 5.87 11.61
CA ILE A 233 9.39 6.69 10.86
C ILE A 233 9.65 6.00 9.52
N PRO A 234 9.20 6.56 8.38
CA PRO A 234 9.49 6.03 7.06
C PRO A 234 10.87 6.46 6.58
N TYR A 235 11.32 5.84 5.50
CA TYR A 235 12.46 6.31 4.71
C TYR A 235 12.10 6.31 3.23
N LYS A 236 12.60 7.29 2.47
CA LYS A 236 12.35 7.35 1.04
C LYS A 236 13.20 6.30 0.32
N VAL A 237 12.56 5.23 -0.11
CA VAL A 237 13.20 4.04 -0.69
C VAL A 237 12.47 3.56 -1.94
N PRO A 238 13.12 2.82 -2.84
CA PRO A 238 12.46 2.24 -4.02
C PRO A 238 11.31 1.29 -3.67
N PHE A 239 11.41 0.55 -2.57
CA PHE A 239 10.38 -0.37 -2.06
C PHE A 239 9.33 0.31 -1.17
N CYS A 240 9.08 1.61 -1.35
CA CYS A 240 8.19 2.41 -0.50
C CYS A 240 6.75 1.88 -0.44
N HIS A 241 6.26 1.20 -1.48
CA HIS A 241 4.91 0.62 -1.47
C HIS A 241 4.79 -0.56 -0.49
N GLU A 242 5.81 -1.41 -0.37
CA GLU A 242 5.81 -2.45 0.68
C GLU A 242 5.96 -1.82 2.06
N MET A 243 6.80 -0.80 2.21
CA MET A 243 6.95 -0.05 3.45
C MET A 243 5.62 0.58 3.87
N ALA A 244 4.87 1.18 2.95
CA ALA A 244 3.55 1.76 3.20
C ALA A 244 2.56 0.74 3.78
N LYS A 245 2.48 -0.46 3.19
CA LYS A 245 1.65 -1.56 3.72
C LYS A 245 2.05 -1.95 5.14
N ARG A 246 3.34 -2.07 5.41
CA ARG A 246 3.88 -2.47 6.72
C ARG A 246 3.70 -1.39 7.80
N ILE A 247 3.81 -0.11 7.44
CA ILE A 247 3.48 1.03 8.32
C ILE A 247 2.00 1.01 8.69
N ALA A 248 1.11 0.88 7.70
CA ALA A 248 -0.33 0.87 7.94
C ALA A 248 -0.74 -0.32 8.83
N LEU A 249 -0.25 -1.54 8.54
CA LEU A 249 -0.54 -2.73 9.34
C LEU A 249 -0.01 -2.61 10.78
N TYR A 250 1.18 -2.03 10.98
CA TYR A 250 1.69 -1.75 12.33
C TYR A 250 0.75 -0.84 13.11
N SER A 251 0.35 0.29 12.50
CA SER A 251 -0.55 1.26 13.13
C SER A 251 -1.92 0.64 13.47
N ILE A 252 -2.52 -0.12 12.54
CA ILE A 252 -3.78 -0.83 12.76
C ILE A 252 -3.64 -1.87 13.88
N SER A 253 -2.57 -2.68 13.85
CA SER A 253 -2.34 -3.73 14.84
C SER A 253 -2.11 -3.18 16.23
N SER A 254 -1.36 -2.08 16.35
CA SER A 254 -1.14 -1.37 17.61
C SER A 254 -2.46 -0.83 18.20
N ASN A 255 -3.31 -0.24 17.35
CA ASN A 255 -4.64 0.23 17.77
C ASN A 255 -5.57 -0.93 18.19
N ALA A 256 -5.58 -2.04 17.43
CA ALA A 256 -6.39 -3.21 17.77
C ALA A 256 -6.00 -3.83 19.12
N SER A 257 -4.71 -3.82 19.45
CA SER A 257 -4.18 -4.40 20.68
C SER A 257 -4.74 -3.74 21.94
N LYS A 258 -5.10 -2.45 21.91
CA LYS A 258 -5.76 -1.73 23.01
C LYS A 258 -7.08 -2.40 23.43
N TYR A 259 -7.75 -3.05 22.48
CA TYR A 259 -9.03 -3.76 22.65
C TYR A 259 -8.86 -5.27 22.75
N LYS A 260 -7.65 -5.77 23.06
CA LYS A 260 -7.34 -7.19 23.12
C LYS A 260 -7.65 -7.92 21.80
N LYS A 261 -7.58 -7.20 20.67
CA LYS A 261 -7.79 -7.71 19.32
C LYS A 261 -6.48 -7.77 18.56
N VAL A 262 -6.30 -8.79 17.74
CA VAL A 262 -5.18 -8.96 16.82
C VAL A 262 -5.67 -8.93 15.39
N ILE A 263 -4.82 -8.52 14.47
CA ILE A 263 -5.08 -8.59 13.03
C ILE A 263 -4.41 -9.83 12.42
N LYS A 264 -5.08 -10.39 11.43
CA LYS A 264 -4.57 -11.48 10.57
C LYS A 264 -4.67 -10.99 9.12
N PRO A 265 -3.58 -10.46 8.53
CA PRO A 265 -3.58 -10.03 7.14
C PRO A 265 -3.92 -11.21 6.20
N LEU A 266 -4.83 -10.99 5.27
CA LEU A 266 -5.24 -11.93 4.24
C LEU A 266 -4.63 -11.55 2.89
N LEU A 267 -4.71 -10.26 2.54
CA LEU A 267 -4.18 -9.71 1.32
C LEU A 267 -3.84 -8.23 1.54
N SER A 268 -2.59 -7.86 1.26
CA SER A 268 -2.10 -6.48 1.33
C SER A 268 -1.49 -6.11 -0.01
N TYR A 269 -2.24 -5.45 -0.89
CA TYR A 269 -1.73 -5.11 -2.21
C TYR A 269 -1.67 -3.59 -2.44
N ASN A 270 -0.91 -3.21 -3.41
CA ASN A 270 -0.86 -1.84 -3.93
C ASN A 270 -1.18 -1.85 -5.42
N ALA A 271 -1.92 -0.86 -5.84
CA ALA A 271 -2.19 -0.58 -7.25
C ALA A 271 -2.29 0.93 -7.43
N GLU A 272 -1.87 1.40 -8.61
CA GLU A 272 -1.88 2.83 -8.97
C GLU A 272 -1.35 3.74 -7.83
N PHE A 273 -2.26 4.45 -7.18
CA PHE A 273 -1.97 5.49 -6.17
C PHE A 273 -2.44 5.12 -4.76
N TYR A 274 -2.77 3.84 -4.49
CA TYR A 274 -3.30 3.42 -3.19
C TYR A 274 -2.73 2.07 -2.74
N ILE A 275 -2.86 1.80 -1.45
CA ILE A 275 -2.77 0.47 -0.88
C ILE A 275 -4.15 0.03 -0.39
N ARG A 276 -4.42 -1.27 -0.55
CA ARG A 276 -5.64 -1.92 -0.05
C ARG A 276 -5.27 -3.09 0.84
N LEU A 277 -5.85 -3.12 2.03
CA LEU A 277 -5.59 -4.13 3.04
C LEU A 277 -6.87 -4.90 3.36
N PHE A 278 -6.80 -6.22 3.27
CA PHE A 278 -7.83 -7.16 3.73
C PHE A 278 -7.27 -7.96 4.89
N PHE A 279 -7.93 -7.92 6.04
CA PHE A 279 -7.49 -8.64 7.21
C PHE A 279 -8.66 -9.01 8.13
N ILE A 280 -8.47 -10.07 8.92
CA ILE A 280 -9.43 -10.47 9.96
C ILE A 280 -9.03 -9.83 11.28
N ILE A 281 -10.04 -9.35 12.02
CA ILE A 281 -9.88 -8.99 13.43
C ILE A 281 -10.31 -10.17 14.30
N LYS A 282 -9.47 -10.53 15.27
CA LYS A 282 -9.73 -11.60 16.22
C LYS A 282 -9.49 -11.14 17.65
N GLU A 283 -10.45 -11.42 18.55
CA GLU A 283 -10.26 -11.22 19.99
C GLU A 283 -9.33 -12.32 20.51
N SER A 284 -8.15 -11.94 20.97
CA SER A 284 -7.15 -12.86 21.51
C SER A 284 -6.15 -12.09 22.39
N PRO A 285 -6.40 -11.97 23.70
CA PRO A 285 -5.48 -11.30 24.63
C PRO A 285 -4.07 -11.91 24.62
N ASP A 286 -3.96 -13.24 24.48
CA ASP A 286 -2.67 -13.91 24.47
C ASP A 286 -1.88 -13.66 23.17
N ASP A 287 -2.55 -13.58 22.01
CA ASP A 287 -1.88 -13.20 20.78
C ASP A 287 -1.48 -11.71 20.75
N CYS A 288 -2.18 -10.86 21.49
CA CYS A 288 -1.78 -9.45 21.68
C CYS A 288 -0.41 -9.33 22.37
N LYS A 289 -0.14 -10.18 23.37
CA LYS A 289 1.16 -10.24 24.04
C LYS A 289 2.30 -10.63 23.10
N LYS A 290 1.97 -11.32 22.00
CA LYS A 290 2.92 -11.76 20.94
C LYS A 290 3.10 -10.72 19.82
N ASN A 291 2.33 -9.63 19.80
CA ASN A 291 2.45 -8.60 18.76
C ASN A 291 3.84 -7.96 18.67
N PRO A 292 4.62 -7.76 19.76
CA PRO A 292 5.98 -7.25 19.66
C PRO A 292 6.92 -8.09 18.78
N PHE A 293 6.66 -9.39 18.58
CA PHE A 293 7.42 -10.25 17.64
C PHE A 293 7.10 -9.96 16.17
N LYS A 294 5.95 -9.32 15.92
CA LYS A 294 5.49 -8.96 14.57
C LYS A 294 5.87 -7.54 14.17
N TYR A 295 6.50 -6.79 15.09
CA TYR A 295 6.97 -5.44 14.88
C TYR A 295 8.49 -5.40 14.87
N GLY A 296 9.07 -4.55 14.07
CA GLY A 296 10.53 -4.41 14.00
C GLY A 296 10.96 -3.06 13.49
N TYR A 297 12.25 -2.82 13.65
CA TYR A 297 12.94 -1.66 13.13
C TYR A 297 13.90 -2.07 12.01
N MET A 298 14.14 -1.15 11.10
CA MET A 298 15.09 -1.30 10.01
C MET A 298 16.18 -0.23 10.14
N TRP A 299 17.43 -0.66 10.08
CA TRP A 299 18.55 0.23 9.79
C TRP A 299 18.86 0.13 8.31
N HIS A 300 18.62 1.21 7.59
CA HIS A 300 18.83 1.29 6.14
C HIS A 300 20.05 2.15 5.84
N CYS A 301 20.93 1.67 4.95
CA CYS A 301 22.08 2.45 4.50
C CYS A 301 21.62 3.68 3.71
N ARG A 302 22.22 4.85 3.99
CA ARG A 302 21.89 6.10 3.29
C ARG A 302 22.27 6.09 1.81
N GLN A 303 23.20 5.25 1.41
CA GLN A 303 23.80 5.26 0.06
C GLN A 303 23.44 4.02 -0.76
N CYS A 304 23.64 2.83 -0.23
CA CYS A 304 23.34 1.57 -0.91
C CYS A 304 22.07 0.92 -0.36
N GLN A 305 21.68 -0.24 -0.86
CA GLN A 305 20.45 -0.91 -0.44
C GLN A 305 20.60 -1.85 0.77
N ASN A 306 21.78 -1.87 1.40
CA ASN A 306 21.98 -2.70 2.57
C ASN A 306 21.09 -2.26 3.73
N ARG A 307 20.52 -3.24 4.43
CA ARG A 307 19.62 -3.02 5.55
C ARG A 307 19.76 -4.14 6.59
N ILE A 308 19.50 -3.78 7.84
CA ILE A 308 19.42 -4.70 8.96
C ILE A 308 18.04 -4.56 9.55
N ILE A 309 17.31 -5.66 9.68
CA ILE A 309 15.97 -5.67 10.28
C ILE A 309 16.08 -6.40 11.62
N LYS A 310 15.58 -5.76 12.69
CA LYS A 310 15.51 -6.35 14.01
C LYS A 310 14.07 -6.35 14.51
N PRO A 311 13.56 -7.48 14.98
CA PRO A 311 12.27 -7.53 15.67
C PRO A 311 12.32 -6.70 16.94
N MET A 312 11.17 -6.14 17.34
CA MET A 312 11.05 -5.37 18.59
C MET A 312 11.24 -6.28 19.82
N ALA A 313 10.90 -7.53 19.71
CA ALA A 313 11.08 -8.52 20.77
C ALA A 313 11.37 -9.92 20.18
N GLU A 314 12.02 -10.73 21.01
CA GLU A 314 12.34 -12.14 20.75
C GLU A 314 11.61 -13.02 21.75
N TYR A 315 11.20 -14.21 21.31
CA TYR A 315 10.61 -15.22 22.16
C TYR A 315 11.71 -15.95 22.93
N LYS A 316 11.58 -15.99 24.26
CA LYS A 316 12.39 -16.89 25.09
C LYS A 316 11.47 -17.87 25.78
N GLU A 317 11.71 -19.15 25.56
CA GLU A 317 11.04 -20.21 26.28
C GLU A 317 11.52 -20.22 27.74
N ASN A 318 10.58 -20.10 28.67
CA ASN A 318 10.87 -20.22 30.09
C ASN A 318 10.07 -21.41 30.64
N LYS A 319 10.77 -22.46 31.10
CA LYS A 319 10.16 -23.67 31.64
C LYS A 319 9.25 -23.44 32.86
N LYS A 320 9.37 -22.31 33.55
CA LYS A 320 8.57 -21.95 34.76
C LYS A 320 7.43 -20.96 34.47
N ALA A 321 7.48 -20.24 33.35
CA ALA A 321 6.44 -19.29 32.95
C ALA A 321 6.18 -19.54 31.46
N ASN A 322 4.99 -19.89 31.09
CA ASN A 322 4.60 -20.38 29.74
C ASN A 322 5.07 -19.56 28.52
N SER A 323 5.74 -18.44 28.71
CA SER A 323 6.54 -17.71 27.72
C SER A 323 7.00 -16.35 28.29
N VAL A 324 8.17 -15.89 27.94
CA VAL A 324 8.67 -14.54 28.27
C VAL A 324 8.97 -13.78 27.00
N VAL A 325 8.35 -12.61 26.85
CA VAL A 325 8.71 -11.64 25.84
C VAL A 325 9.99 -10.93 26.29
N LYS A 326 11.09 -11.14 25.58
CA LYS A 326 12.30 -10.36 25.78
C LYS A 326 12.38 -9.29 24.71
N PHE A 327 12.31 -8.02 25.11
CA PHE A 327 12.54 -6.92 24.18
C PHE A 327 13.97 -6.94 23.65
N SER A 328 14.11 -6.74 22.36
CA SER A 328 15.40 -6.74 21.69
C SER A 328 16.23 -5.54 22.12
N ASN A 329 17.54 -5.75 22.28
CA ASN A 329 18.46 -4.63 22.46
C ASN A 329 18.58 -3.88 21.12
N LEU A 330 18.06 -2.65 21.09
CA LEU A 330 18.03 -1.78 19.92
C LEU A 330 19.16 -0.74 19.91
N THR A 331 20.09 -0.80 20.88
CA THR A 331 21.24 0.10 20.91
C THR A 331 22.15 -0.20 19.73
N ILE A 332 22.19 0.71 18.78
CA ILE A 332 23.08 0.68 17.62
C ILE A 332 23.59 2.11 17.42
N ASP A 333 24.65 2.48 18.12
CA ASP A 333 25.32 3.74 17.88
C ASP A 333 26.27 3.60 16.68
N ASN A 334 26.23 4.58 15.77
CA ASN A 334 27.16 4.73 14.65
C ASN A 334 27.32 3.49 13.76
N VAL A 335 26.22 2.78 13.46
CA VAL A 335 26.31 1.61 12.57
C VAL A 335 26.75 2.02 11.17
N LYS A 336 27.87 1.47 10.77
CA LYS A 336 28.36 1.57 9.41
C LYS A 336 27.90 0.37 8.58
N CYS A 337 27.57 0.66 7.34
CA CYS A 337 27.13 -0.31 6.36
C CYS A 337 28.26 -1.29 6.00
N SER A 338 28.01 -2.60 6.09
CA SER A 338 28.96 -3.64 5.69
C SER A 338 29.32 -3.60 4.20
N CYS A 339 28.43 -3.09 3.33
CA CYS A 339 28.69 -2.99 1.88
C CYS A 339 29.55 -1.78 1.50
N CYS A 340 29.23 -0.59 2.01
CA CYS A 340 29.81 0.66 1.51
C CYS A 340 30.42 1.57 2.59
N ASN A 341 30.44 1.13 3.85
CA ASN A 341 30.99 1.86 5.00
C ASN A 341 30.28 3.20 5.34
N SER A 342 29.11 3.50 4.73
CA SER A 342 28.32 4.68 5.02
C SER A 342 27.47 4.50 6.27
N PHE A 343 26.99 5.61 6.88
CA PHE A 343 26.11 5.54 8.03
C PHE A 343 24.72 4.97 7.66
N MET A 344 24.11 4.27 8.61
CA MET A 344 22.77 3.74 8.48
C MET A 344 21.78 4.59 9.28
N CYS A 345 20.53 4.65 8.80
CA CYS A 345 19.42 5.35 9.47
C CYS A 345 18.41 4.33 10.01
N MET A 346 17.92 4.58 11.21
CA MET A 346 16.83 3.81 11.79
C MET A 346 15.48 4.27 11.22
N CYS A 347 14.62 3.30 10.89
CA CYS A 347 13.24 3.49 10.42
C CYS A 347 12.31 2.52 11.16
N GLY A 348 11.02 2.83 11.20
CA GLY A 348 10.02 2.00 11.86
C GLY A 348 9.40 2.65 13.09
N PRO A 349 8.68 1.88 13.93
CA PRO A 349 8.47 0.43 13.78
C PRO A 349 7.59 0.05 12.60
N PHE A 350 7.81 -1.14 12.04
CA PHE A 350 7.04 -1.71 10.94
C PHE A 350 6.40 -3.04 11.35
N TRP A 351 5.34 -3.44 10.65
CA TRP A 351 4.87 -4.81 10.63
C TRP A 351 5.89 -5.69 9.88
N ILE A 352 6.54 -6.63 10.57
CA ILE A 352 7.58 -7.52 10.00
C ILE A 352 7.10 -8.95 9.75
N SER A 353 5.84 -9.26 10.06
CA SER A 353 5.23 -10.56 9.77
C SER A 353 4.60 -10.59 8.38
N ASP A 354 3.89 -11.70 8.06
CA ASP A 354 3.27 -11.94 6.77
C ASP A 354 2.32 -10.82 6.35
N LEU A 355 2.35 -10.45 5.07
CA LEU A 355 1.44 -9.49 4.43
C LEU A 355 0.22 -10.19 3.82
N HIS A 356 0.33 -11.49 3.57
CA HIS A 356 -0.66 -12.29 2.85
C HIS A 356 -0.86 -13.63 3.54
N ASP A 357 -2.06 -14.19 3.39
CA ASP A 357 -2.37 -15.56 3.75
C ASP A 357 -2.45 -16.41 2.49
N GLU A 358 -1.63 -17.45 2.38
CA GLU A 358 -1.52 -18.28 1.19
C GLU A 358 -2.82 -19.02 0.88
N ASP A 359 -3.49 -19.57 1.92
CA ASP A 359 -4.76 -20.29 1.74
C ASP A 359 -5.86 -19.34 1.25
N TRP A 360 -5.90 -18.12 1.78
CA TRP A 360 -6.80 -17.08 1.31
C TRP A 360 -6.60 -16.76 -0.16
N ILE A 361 -5.33 -16.56 -0.58
CA ILE A 361 -5.02 -16.23 -1.98
C ILE A 361 -5.43 -17.38 -2.92
N LYS A 362 -5.19 -18.62 -2.52
CA LYS A 362 -5.59 -19.82 -3.30
C LYS A 362 -7.11 -19.92 -3.42
N GLU A 363 -7.85 -19.72 -2.32
CA GLU A 363 -9.31 -19.77 -2.34
C GLU A 363 -9.90 -18.62 -3.15
N LEU A 364 -9.32 -17.41 -3.03
CA LEU A 364 -9.73 -16.26 -3.82
C LEU A 364 -9.52 -16.49 -5.33
N LEU A 365 -8.40 -17.07 -5.74
CA LEU A 365 -8.14 -17.48 -7.12
C LEU A 365 -9.13 -18.54 -7.60
N GLY A 366 -9.41 -19.55 -6.76
CA GLY A 366 -10.40 -20.59 -7.05
C GLY A 366 -11.81 -20.02 -7.25
N ASN A 367 -12.20 -19.05 -6.46
CA ASN A 367 -13.47 -18.34 -6.64
C ASN A 367 -13.47 -17.48 -7.91
N LEU A 368 -12.41 -16.70 -8.14
CA LEU A 368 -12.29 -15.81 -9.30
C LEU A 368 -12.37 -16.55 -10.64
N SER A 369 -11.94 -17.82 -10.70
CA SER A 369 -11.98 -18.66 -11.91
C SER A 369 -13.38 -19.18 -12.24
N LYS A 370 -14.37 -19.06 -11.35
CA LYS A 370 -15.73 -19.50 -11.60
C LYS A 370 -16.41 -18.60 -12.64
N SER A 371 -17.21 -19.17 -13.51
CA SER A 371 -17.90 -18.46 -14.59
C SER A 371 -18.82 -17.33 -14.10
N GLU A 372 -19.35 -17.45 -12.89
CA GLU A 372 -20.20 -16.43 -12.25
C GLU A 372 -19.50 -15.08 -12.04
N TRP A 373 -18.15 -15.03 -12.05
CA TRP A 373 -17.33 -13.81 -11.86
C TRP A 373 -16.68 -13.33 -13.15
N SER A 374 -16.97 -13.96 -14.30
CA SER A 374 -16.38 -13.60 -15.59
C SER A 374 -16.75 -12.17 -16.06
N TYR A 375 -17.85 -11.60 -15.56
CA TYR A 375 -18.29 -10.23 -15.85
C TYR A 375 -17.42 -9.14 -15.19
N LEU A 376 -16.61 -9.49 -14.19
CA LEU A 376 -15.72 -8.52 -13.53
C LEU A 376 -14.69 -8.01 -14.54
N LYS A 377 -14.69 -6.71 -14.77
CA LYS A 377 -13.84 -6.06 -15.78
C LYS A 377 -12.35 -6.30 -15.56
N TYR A 378 -11.92 -6.38 -14.30
CA TYR A 378 -10.52 -6.57 -13.94
C TYR A 378 -10.19 -8.01 -13.52
N ASN A 379 -11.03 -8.99 -13.86
CA ASN A 379 -10.83 -10.41 -13.50
C ASN A 379 -9.40 -10.90 -13.81
N SER A 380 -8.94 -10.81 -15.05
CA SER A 380 -7.58 -11.23 -15.45
C SER A 380 -6.47 -10.45 -14.73
N ARG A 381 -6.69 -9.15 -14.46
CA ARG A 381 -5.70 -8.34 -13.75
C ARG A 381 -5.60 -8.74 -12.28
N ILE A 382 -6.72 -9.02 -11.64
CA ILE A 382 -6.77 -9.55 -10.26
C ILE A 382 -6.07 -10.90 -10.20
N GLU A 383 -6.36 -11.80 -11.15
CA GLU A 383 -5.69 -13.12 -11.25
C GLU A 383 -4.17 -12.98 -11.33
N ASN A 384 -3.67 -12.10 -12.20
CA ASN A 384 -2.23 -11.86 -12.35
C ASN A 384 -1.58 -11.29 -11.08
N ILE A 385 -2.25 -10.37 -10.38
CA ILE A 385 -1.79 -9.82 -9.11
C ILE A 385 -1.68 -10.94 -8.07
N LEU A 386 -2.72 -11.78 -7.93
CA LEU A 386 -2.76 -12.86 -6.95
C LEU A 386 -1.71 -13.94 -7.24
N LYS A 387 -1.53 -14.34 -8.51
CA LYS A 387 -0.46 -15.26 -8.93
C LYS A 387 0.93 -14.69 -8.65
N GLY A 388 1.14 -13.41 -8.92
CA GLY A 388 2.40 -12.74 -8.60
C GLY A 388 2.68 -12.71 -7.10
N ILE A 389 1.66 -12.46 -6.28
CA ILE A 389 1.78 -12.52 -4.81
C ILE A 389 2.12 -13.94 -4.35
N LEU A 390 1.47 -15.00 -4.89
CA LEU A 390 1.81 -16.39 -4.56
C LEU A 390 3.28 -16.71 -4.86
N ASN A 391 3.79 -16.22 -5.98
CA ASN A 391 5.21 -16.38 -6.32
C ASN A 391 6.11 -15.69 -5.28
N GLU A 392 5.76 -14.49 -4.82
CA GLU A 392 6.52 -13.79 -3.77
C GLU A 392 6.50 -14.52 -2.41
N LEU A 393 5.47 -15.32 -2.12
CA LEU A 393 5.38 -16.06 -0.86
C LEU A 393 6.46 -17.14 -0.68
N VAL A 394 7.13 -17.58 -1.75
CA VAL A 394 8.31 -18.45 -1.66
C VAL A 394 9.43 -17.79 -0.83
N LEU A 395 9.48 -16.46 -0.80
CA LEU A 395 10.43 -15.65 -0.04
C LEU A 395 9.70 -14.72 0.95
N LYS A 396 8.62 -15.20 1.59
CA LYS A 396 7.79 -14.43 2.53
C LYS A 396 8.59 -13.86 3.72
N ASP A 397 9.64 -14.57 4.16
CA ASP A 397 10.49 -14.15 5.26
C ASP A 397 11.47 -13.02 4.86
N MET A 398 11.62 -12.79 3.55
CA MET A 398 12.41 -11.67 3.04
C MET A 398 11.58 -10.39 3.05
N ILE A 399 11.85 -9.55 4.06
CA ILE A 399 11.14 -8.28 4.26
C ILE A 399 11.75 -7.21 3.36
N PHE A 400 10.90 -6.55 2.59
CA PHE A 400 11.21 -5.53 1.59
C PHE A 400 11.92 -6.06 0.32
N ASN A 401 11.55 -5.45 -0.80
CA ASN A 401 12.20 -5.70 -2.08
C ASN A 401 13.55 -4.98 -2.19
N TYR A 402 14.36 -5.39 -3.16
CA TYR A 402 15.53 -4.67 -3.66
C TYR A 402 15.24 -4.05 -5.03
N ASP A 403 15.89 -2.94 -5.36
CA ASP A 403 15.86 -2.31 -6.69
C ASP A 403 17.07 -2.77 -7.50
N TYR A 404 16.80 -3.51 -8.56
CA TYR A 404 17.83 -4.01 -9.48
C TYR A 404 18.62 -2.87 -10.13
N SER A 405 17.94 -1.82 -10.56
CA SER A 405 18.58 -0.66 -11.20
C SER A 405 19.53 0.08 -10.26
N GLN A 406 19.23 0.10 -8.95
CA GLN A 406 20.12 0.73 -7.97
C GLN A 406 21.42 -0.03 -7.81
N PHE A 407 21.39 -1.38 -7.74
CA PHE A 407 22.61 -2.19 -7.70
C PHE A 407 23.50 -1.95 -8.91
N SER A 408 22.90 -1.85 -10.10
CA SER A 408 23.63 -1.52 -11.34
C SER A 408 24.27 -0.13 -11.27
N ARG A 409 23.52 0.88 -10.82
CA ARG A 409 24.04 2.25 -10.64
C ARG A 409 25.17 2.34 -9.62
N ASP A 410 25.10 1.55 -8.56
CA ASP A 410 26.11 1.56 -7.48
C ASP A 410 27.47 1.06 -7.94
N VAL A 411 27.50 0.16 -8.93
CA VAL A 411 28.75 -0.34 -9.53
C VAL A 411 29.06 0.28 -10.90
N ASN A 412 28.36 1.34 -11.29
CA ASN A 412 28.49 1.97 -12.62
C ASN A 412 28.40 0.95 -13.76
N LEU A 413 27.31 0.15 -13.75
CA LEU A 413 27.04 -0.89 -14.74
C LEU A 413 25.69 -0.58 -15.43
N SER A 414 25.62 -0.78 -16.73
CA SER A 414 24.34 -0.78 -17.43
C SER A 414 23.51 -1.99 -17.01
N VAL A 415 22.18 -1.79 -16.90
CA VAL A 415 21.25 -2.86 -16.54
C VAL A 415 21.30 -3.95 -17.62
N PHE A 416 21.51 -5.19 -17.24
CA PHE A 416 21.46 -6.35 -18.12
C PHE A 416 20.19 -7.17 -17.89
N LYS A 417 19.96 -8.21 -18.70
CA LYS A 417 18.71 -8.99 -18.63
C LYS A 417 18.47 -9.57 -17.24
N MET A 418 17.29 -9.34 -16.69
CA MET A 418 16.90 -9.85 -15.36
C MET A 418 16.97 -11.38 -15.26
N GLY A 419 16.71 -12.12 -16.35
CA GLY A 419 16.86 -13.59 -16.39
C GLY A 419 18.30 -14.06 -16.20
N ILE A 420 19.28 -13.32 -16.73
CA ILE A 420 20.72 -13.60 -16.51
C ILE A 420 21.10 -13.32 -15.05
N PHE A 421 20.58 -12.23 -14.48
CA PHE A 421 20.81 -11.88 -13.08
C PHE A 421 20.22 -12.93 -12.13
N GLU A 422 18.99 -13.40 -12.41
CA GLU A 422 18.35 -14.49 -11.66
C GLU A 422 19.14 -15.79 -11.76
N GLY A 423 19.62 -16.13 -12.97
CA GLY A 423 20.46 -17.31 -13.17
C GLY A 423 21.76 -17.25 -12.37
N ALA A 424 22.37 -16.07 -12.27
CA ALA A 424 23.56 -15.85 -11.45
C ALA A 424 23.28 -16.05 -9.96
N ILE A 425 22.18 -15.52 -9.44
CA ILE A 425 21.73 -15.72 -8.05
C ILE A 425 21.48 -17.21 -7.79
N ASN A 426 20.73 -17.87 -8.67
CA ASN A 426 20.39 -19.30 -8.54
C ASN A 426 21.63 -20.19 -8.59
N SER A 427 22.64 -19.84 -9.41
CA SER A 427 23.90 -20.59 -9.52
C SER A 427 24.72 -20.63 -8.23
N LEU A 428 24.47 -19.68 -7.32
CA LEU A 428 25.09 -19.61 -6.00
C LEU A 428 24.21 -20.27 -4.90
N GLY A 429 23.10 -20.89 -5.26
CA GLY A 429 22.19 -21.59 -4.34
C GLY A 429 21.15 -20.69 -3.66
N TYR A 430 21.08 -19.42 -4.02
CA TYR A 430 20.06 -18.50 -3.52
C TYR A 430 18.83 -18.50 -4.41
N LYS A 431 17.69 -18.03 -3.86
CA LYS A 431 16.42 -17.87 -4.58
C LYS A 431 16.20 -16.40 -4.91
N MET A 432 15.50 -16.15 -6.01
CA MET A 432 15.06 -14.82 -6.38
C MET A 432 13.63 -14.86 -6.91
N VAL A 433 12.83 -13.87 -6.55
CA VAL A 433 11.48 -13.65 -7.07
C VAL A 433 11.30 -12.19 -7.44
N GLN A 434 10.83 -11.92 -8.65
CA GLN A 434 10.50 -10.57 -9.08
C GLN A 434 9.19 -10.10 -8.43
N SER A 435 9.11 -8.80 -8.10
CA SER A 435 7.90 -8.22 -7.51
C SER A 435 6.70 -8.30 -8.45
N TYR A 436 5.51 -8.49 -7.87
CA TYR A 436 4.25 -8.52 -8.63
C TYR A 436 3.82 -7.15 -9.16
N TYR A 437 4.37 -6.04 -8.66
CA TYR A 437 3.92 -4.69 -8.98
C TYR A 437 4.96 -3.80 -9.68
N ASP A 438 6.24 -4.15 -9.63
CA ASP A 438 7.31 -3.38 -10.27
C ASP A 438 8.37 -4.31 -10.86
N PRO A 439 8.65 -4.24 -12.18
CA PRO A 439 9.60 -5.11 -12.86
C PRO A 439 11.06 -4.92 -12.41
N ASN A 440 11.40 -3.77 -11.81
CA ASN A 440 12.75 -3.50 -11.29
C ASN A 440 12.96 -4.00 -9.87
N LEU A 441 11.89 -4.35 -9.17
CA LEU A 441 11.96 -4.82 -7.80
C LEU A 441 11.96 -6.34 -7.71
N PHE A 442 12.74 -6.87 -6.76
CA PHE A 442 12.86 -8.29 -6.53
C PHE A 442 13.10 -8.60 -5.04
N LYS A 443 12.79 -9.81 -4.63
CA LYS A 443 13.17 -10.41 -3.35
C LYS A 443 14.20 -11.51 -3.57
N THR A 444 15.12 -11.67 -2.64
CA THR A 444 16.10 -12.75 -2.62
C THR A 444 16.57 -13.00 -1.18
N ASP A 445 16.96 -14.23 -0.90
CA ASP A 445 17.65 -14.62 0.34
C ASP A 445 19.19 -14.41 0.24
N ALA A 446 19.68 -13.98 -0.92
CA ALA A 446 21.08 -13.58 -1.08
C ALA A 446 21.38 -12.29 -0.29
N PRO A 447 22.46 -12.26 0.53
CA PRO A 447 22.90 -11.03 1.18
C PRO A 447 23.28 -9.94 0.17
N PRO A 448 23.13 -8.66 0.48
CA PRO A 448 23.50 -7.55 -0.41
C PRO A 448 24.93 -7.59 -0.92
N GLU A 449 25.87 -8.08 -0.12
CA GLU A 449 27.28 -8.26 -0.50
C GLU A 449 27.42 -9.23 -1.67
N VAL A 450 26.68 -10.35 -1.64
CA VAL A 450 26.65 -11.34 -2.73
C VAL A 450 26.06 -10.73 -3.99
N ILE A 451 25.02 -9.92 -3.86
CA ILE A 451 24.41 -9.22 -5.01
C ILE A 451 25.44 -8.28 -5.65
N TYR A 452 26.16 -7.50 -4.84
CA TYR A 452 27.24 -6.64 -5.36
C TYR A 452 28.36 -7.44 -6.00
N ASP A 453 28.73 -8.59 -5.46
CA ASP A 453 29.73 -9.47 -6.04
C ASP A 453 29.30 -10.01 -7.41
N ILE A 454 28.02 -10.39 -7.57
CA ILE A 454 27.44 -10.79 -8.87
C ILE A 454 27.56 -9.62 -9.87
N MET A 455 27.16 -8.41 -9.48
CA MET A 455 27.22 -7.24 -10.34
C MET A 455 28.67 -6.90 -10.77
N LYS A 456 29.63 -6.99 -9.83
CA LYS A 456 31.06 -6.77 -10.11
C LYS A 456 31.64 -7.87 -11.00
N SER A 457 31.24 -9.13 -10.80
CA SER A 457 31.67 -10.25 -11.67
C SER A 457 31.20 -10.05 -13.08
N TYR A 458 29.90 -9.72 -13.28
CA TYR A 458 29.37 -9.43 -14.61
C TYR A 458 30.09 -8.26 -15.28
N LYS A 459 30.40 -7.20 -14.52
CA LYS A 459 31.17 -6.06 -15.04
C LYS A 459 32.56 -6.48 -15.48
N LYS A 460 33.28 -7.29 -14.71
CA LYS A 460 34.63 -7.78 -15.07
C LYS A 460 34.64 -8.67 -16.31
N GLU A 461 33.60 -9.49 -16.51
CA GLU A 461 33.51 -10.37 -17.68
C GLU A 461 33.15 -9.64 -18.97
N ASN A 462 32.42 -8.51 -18.89
CA ASN A 462 31.85 -7.86 -20.07
C ASN A 462 32.45 -6.48 -20.39
N TYR A 463 33.34 -5.94 -19.53
CA TYR A 463 33.95 -4.62 -19.72
C TYR A 463 35.48 -4.70 -19.51
N LYS A 464 36.23 -3.84 -20.22
CA LYS A 464 37.69 -3.76 -20.09
C LYS A 464 38.08 -3.28 -18.68
N GLU A 465 39.20 -3.75 -18.18
CA GLU A 465 39.69 -3.43 -16.83
C GLU A 465 39.89 -1.93 -16.62
N GLU A 466 40.33 -1.19 -17.63
CA GLU A 466 40.48 0.27 -17.63
C GLU A 466 39.16 1.03 -17.40
N GLU A 467 38.00 0.41 -17.73
CA GLU A 467 36.69 0.99 -17.55
C GLU A 467 36.08 0.71 -16.17
N TYR A 468 36.70 -0.20 -15.40
CA TYR A 468 36.12 -0.67 -14.14
C TYR A 468 35.96 0.46 -13.10
N LEU A 469 37.00 1.32 -12.97
CA LEU A 469 36.99 2.46 -12.04
C LEU A 469 36.88 3.81 -12.75
N LYS A 470 36.59 3.83 -14.04
CA LYS A 470 36.46 5.05 -14.82
C LYS A 470 35.37 5.96 -14.20
N ASN A 471 35.73 7.23 -13.95
CA ASN A 471 34.84 8.24 -13.37
C ASN A 471 34.30 7.92 -11.96
N VAL A 472 34.97 7.08 -11.18
CA VAL A 472 34.60 6.79 -9.79
C VAL A 472 35.43 7.64 -8.85
N ASN A 473 34.79 8.54 -8.10
CA ASN A 473 35.45 9.32 -7.05
C ASN A 473 35.88 8.36 -5.91
N LYS A 474 37.15 8.44 -5.50
CA LYS A 474 37.74 7.59 -4.45
C LYS A 474 37.12 7.78 -3.07
N ASP A 475 36.52 8.93 -2.80
CA ASP A 475 35.83 9.24 -1.54
C ASP A 475 34.35 8.81 -1.56
N SER A 476 33.88 8.22 -2.67
CA SER A 476 32.48 7.84 -2.83
C SER A 476 32.18 6.46 -2.24
N TYR A 477 30.95 6.25 -1.79
CA TYR A 477 30.46 4.94 -1.37
C TYR A 477 30.56 3.87 -2.47
N LYS A 478 30.47 4.27 -3.74
CA LYS A 478 30.64 3.39 -4.90
C LYS A 478 32.04 2.83 -4.99
N TYR A 479 33.05 3.66 -4.72
CA TYR A 479 34.46 3.22 -4.67
C TYR A 479 34.62 2.15 -3.59
N ASN A 480 34.07 2.36 -2.40
CA ASN A 480 34.10 1.38 -1.31
C ASN A 480 33.46 0.04 -1.68
N ILE A 481 32.41 0.04 -2.52
CA ILE A 481 31.78 -1.20 -3.01
C ILE A 481 32.69 -1.88 -4.06
N LEU A 482 33.21 -1.11 -5.01
CA LEU A 482 33.97 -1.63 -6.13
C LEU A 482 35.35 -2.19 -5.71
N MET A 483 35.95 -1.60 -4.68
CA MET A 483 37.28 -2.03 -4.17
C MET A 483 37.23 -3.27 -3.28
N LYS A 484 36.07 -3.72 -2.85
CA LYS A 484 35.96 -4.98 -2.12
C LYS A 484 36.21 -6.17 -3.03
N ASP A 485 36.91 -7.15 -2.51
CA ASP A 485 37.15 -8.41 -3.21
C ASP A 485 35.83 -9.10 -3.56
N ILE A 486 35.82 -9.75 -4.73
CA ILE A 486 34.70 -10.60 -5.16
C ILE A 486 34.91 -11.97 -4.53
N LYS A 487 33.98 -12.39 -3.68
CA LYS A 487 34.04 -13.63 -2.91
C LYS A 487 33.33 -14.80 -3.54
N VAL A 488 32.47 -14.54 -4.55
CA VAL A 488 31.63 -15.55 -5.19
C VAL A 488 31.96 -15.68 -6.69
N LYS A 489 31.65 -16.85 -7.27
CA LYS A 489 31.82 -17.12 -8.70
C LYS A 489 30.46 -17.48 -9.32
N PRO A 490 29.64 -16.51 -9.71
CA PRO A 490 28.35 -16.78 -10.30
C PRO A 490 28.49 -17.36 -11.73
N LYS A 491 27.47 -18.11 -12.16
CA LYS A 491 27.33 -18.53 -13.57
C LYS A 491 26.22 -17.73 -14.21
N PHE A 492 26.51 -17.02 -15.30
CA PHE A 492 25.56 -16.15 -15.99
C PHE A 492 24.78 -16.94 -17.06
N VAL A 493 23.81 -17.75 -16.63
CA VAL A 493 22.92 -18.53 -17.50
C VAL A 493 21.53 -17.88 -17.47
N GLU A 494 20.97 -17.59 -18.65
CA GLU A 494 19.65 -16.97 -18.72
C GLU A 494 18.55 -17.95 -18.31
N VAL A 495 17.76 -17.59 -17.31
CA VAL A 495 16.57 -18.33 -16.91
C VAL A 495 15.41 -17.87 -17.78
N ASN A 496 14.75 -18.82 -18.45
CA ASN A 496 13.53 -18.56 -19.19
C ASN A 496 12.39 -18.29 -18.20
N ARG A 497 11.91 -17.06 -18.21
CA ARG A 497 10.77 -16.64 -17.36
C ARG A 497 9.46 -16.83 -18.11
N GLU A 498 8.51 -17.42 -17.46
CA GLU A 498 7.14 -17.34 -17.95
C GLU A 498 6.71 -15.87 -18.01
N LYS A 499 6.31 -15.40 -19.21
CA LYS A 499 5.86 -14.01 -19.45
C LYS A 499 4.49 -13.71 -18.83
N ASN A 500 4.14 -14.39 -17.72
CA ASN A 500 2.78 -14.41 -17.18
C ASN A 500 2.45 -13.25 -16.24
N ILE A 501 3.44 -12.47 -15.78
CA ILE A 501 3.15 -11.29 -14.96
C ILE A 501 3.05 -10.07 -15.87
N LYS A 502 1.83 -9.75 -16.28
CA LYS A 502 1.55 -8.44 -16.88
C LYS A 502 1.47 -7.41 -15.77
N TYR A 503 2.53 -6.63 -15.62
CA TYR A 503 2.52 -5.49 -14.70
C TYR A 503 1.33 -4.59 -15.00
N PRO A 504 0.61 -4.12 -13.99
CA PRO A 504 -0.50 -3.22 -14.21
C PRO A 504 0.03 -1.90 -14.77
N MET A 505 -0.09 -1.74 -16.10
CA MET A 505 0.13 -0.46 -16.74
C MET A 505 -1.01 0.48 -16.36
N ASN A 506 -0.67 1.75 -16.24
CA ASN A 506 -1.63 2.81 -16.04
C ASN A 506 -2.72 2.79 -17.15
N PRO A 507 -3.97 2.41 -16.86
CA PRO A 507 -4.93 2.08 -17.91
C PRO A 507 -5.56 3.31 -18.58
N PHE A 508 -5.47 4.52 -17.97
CA PHE A 508 -6.19 5.70 -18.47
C PHE A 508 -5.40 6.99 -18.28
N PRO A 509 -5.55 7.98 -19.18
CA PRO A 509 -5.11 9.35 -18.93
C PRO A 509 -5.78 9.89 -17.63
N ASN A 510 -5.02 10.60 -16.77
CA ASN A 510 -5.51 11.19 -15.53
C ASN A 510 -5.97 10.16 -14.45
N TRP A 511 -5.31 9.05 -14.35
CA TRP A 511 -5.59 7.95 -13.40
C TRP A 511 -5.33 8.26 -11.92
N GLY A 512 -4.65 9.35 -11.61
CA GLY A 512 -4.26 9.71 -10.24
C GLY A 512 -5.45 9.92 -9.29
N PRO A 513 -5.20 10.13 -7.99
CA PRO A 513 -6.24 10.40 -7.01
C PRO A 513 -6.96 11.68 -7.41
N LYS A 514 -8.27 11.59 -7.65
CA LYS A 514 -9.11 12.78 -7.79
C LYS A 514 -9.28 13.38 -6.40
N GLY A 515 -9.00 14.67 -6.24
CA GLY A 515 -9.25 15.38 -4.99
C GLY A 515 -10.74 15.51 -4.72
N LYS A 516 -11.10 15.72 -3.43
CA LYS A 516 -12.47 16.09 -3.03
C LYS A 516 -12.93 17.26 -3.89
N PRO A 517 -14.17 17.26 -4.43
CA PRO A 517 -14.69 18.40 -5.16
C PRO A 517 -14.58 19.65 -4.28
N LYS A 518 -13.90 20.67 -4.76
CA LYS A 518 -13.87 21.97 -4.04
C LYS A 518 -15.26 22.57 -4.21
N GLU A 519 -15.92 22.93 -3.11
CA GLU A 519 -17.07 23.81 -3.15
C GLU A 519 -16.68 25.06 -3.94
N LYS A 520 -17.42 25.39 -5.00
CA LYS A 520 -17.29 26.70 -5.61
C LYS A 520 -17.67 27.70 -4.53
N LYS A 521 -16.71 28.42 -3.99
CA LYS A 521 -16.99 29.66 -3.25
C LYS A 521 -17.62 30.58 -4.27
N ASP A 522 -18.92 30.81 -4.14
CA ASP A 522 -19.59 31.88 -4.86
C ASP A 522 -18.84 33.16 -4.51
N LYS A 523 -18.31 33.81 -5.57
CA LYS A 523 -17.70 35.12 -5.47
C LYS A 523 -18.77 36.20 -5.45
#